data_fda0705afa961f1d27de318ae60208d2
#
_entry.id   fda0705afa961f1d27de318ae60208d2
#
_cell.length_a   1.000
_cell.length_b   1.000
_cell.length_c   1.000
_cell.angle_alpha   90.00
_cell.angle_beta   90.00
_cell.angle_gamma   90.00
#
_symmetry.space_group_name_H-M   'P 1'
#
loop_
_entity.id
_entity.type
_entity.pdbx_description
1 polymer ?
#
loop_
_entity_poly.entity_id
_entity_poly.type
_entity_poly.pdbx_seq_one_letter_code
_entity_poly.pdbx_strand_id
1 'polypeptide(L)'
;MDNTWFEKMEERIPRGEVRTRFAPSPTGYMHVGNLRTALYTWCIARHAHGKFLLRIEDTDQSRQVEGAVEVIYKTLRDCGLDHDEGPDVGGPVGPYVQTERRDTYLPYAKRLVERGHAYYCFCDKTESEEDSGDFTRKDDPCRDLSAEEVQRRLDAGMPWVIRQKIPHEGETTFHDEIFGDITAPNADLDDQVLIKRDGLPTYNFANVIDDHLMGITHVVRGSEYLSSAPKYNLLYEGLGWDVPSYVHCSPVMRDAHNKMSKRHGDPSYEDLVAQGFLTEAIVNYVALLGWAPGGEREIFSINELAEAFDMSRISKSPAIFDIEKLTYFNSEYIKAMSPEAFARAAEPWIRKAVKTESCDPALIAAILQQRTEKLSDIPEKLGFFDTLPEYDTALYVHKKSKCDETVALDMLKKMRPRLAAITDWTEEAVHDCLIGTAAEFGCKNALVMWPVRIAVSGEAVTPGGAVEICHILGRTETLARIDKGIEKLEK
;
A
#
# COMPACT_ATOMS: atom_id res chain seq x y z
N MET A 1 -0.14 -16.81 -39.89
CA MET A 1 -1.04 -17.80 -39.26
C MET A 1 -2.35 -17.75 -40.02
N ASP A 2 -3.08 -18.88 -40.09
CA ASP A 2 -4.36 -18.84 -40.75
C ASP A 2 -5.42 -18.14 -39.86
N ASN A 3 -6.55 -17.75 -40.46
CA ASN A 3 -7.64 -17.08 -39.75
C ASN A 3 -8.21 -17.93 -38.58
N THR A 4 -8.13 -19.25 -38.69
CA THR A 4 -8.62 -20.18 -37.68
C THR A 4 -7.92 -20.05 -36.32
N TRP A 5 -6.64 -19.65 -36.33
CA TRP A 5 -5.91 -19.39 -35.07
C TRP A 5 -6.46 -18.16 -34.34
N PHE A 6 -6.72 -17.06 -35.08
CA PHE A 6 -7.29 -15.85 -34.51
C PHE A 6 -8.71 -16.08 -33.98
N GLU A 7 -9.54 -16.82 -34.73
CA GLU A 7 -10.90 -17.20 -34.31
C GLU A 7 -10.88 -17.97 -33.00
N LYS A 8 -9.98 -18.94 -32.83
CA LYS A 8 -9.82 -19.68 -31.58
C LYS A 8 -9.37 -18.81 -30.42
N MET A 9 -8.56 -17.77 -30.66
CA MET A 9 -8.18 -16.84 -29.62
C MET A 9 -9.38 -15.98 -29.18
N GLU A 10 -10.19 -15.52 -30.14
CA GLU A 10 -11.41 -14.73 -29.86
C GLU A 10 -12.48 -15.55 -29.11
N GLU A 11 -12.66 -16.84 -29.45
CA GLU A 11 -13.61 -17.72 -28.76
C GLU A 11 -13.33 -17.93 -27.27
N ARG A 12 -12.09 -17.73 -26.84
CA ARG A 12 -11.67 -17.88 -25.44
C ARG A 12 -11.96 -16.65 -24.58
N ILE A 13 -12.25 -15.50 -25.20
CA ILE A 13 -12.42 -14.25 -24.49
C ILE A 13 -13.72 -14.27 -23.67
N PRO A 14 -13.66 -14.14 -22.33
CA PRO A 14 -14.85 -14.00 -21.51
C PRO A 14 -15.60 -12.70 -21.85
N ARG A 15 -16.92 -12.78 -21.91
CA ARG A 15 -17.77 -11.63 -22.25
C ARG A 15 -18.93 -11.52 -21.26
N GLY A 16 -19.50 -10.32 -21.12
CA GLY A 16 -20.72 -10.07 -20.35
C GLY A 16 -20.53 -9.81 -18.85
N GLU A 17 -19.30 -9.71 -18.38
CA GLU A 17 -18.98 -9.30 -17.01
C GLU A 17 -17.91 -8.20 -17.00
N VAL A 18 -17.87 -7.39 -15.94
CA VAL A 18 -16.77 -6.44 -15.73
C VAL A 18 -15.49 -7.20 -15.39
N ARG A 19 -14.44 -6.92 -16.14
CA ARG A 19 -13.13 -7.53 -15.94
C ARG A 19 -12.07 -6.44 -15.86
N THR A 20 -11.33 -6.45 -14.79
CA THR A 20 -10.24 -5.49 -14.55
C THR A 20 -8.94 -6.24 -14.31
N ARG A 21 -7.80 -5.56 -14.44
CA ARG A 21 -6.51 -6.17 -14.16
C ARG A 21 -5.57 -5.20 -13.44
N PHE A 22 -4.88 -5.69 -12.44
CA PHE A 22 -3.64 -5.09 -11.97
C PHE A 22 -2.48 -5.73 -12.73
N ALA A 23 -1.65 -4.91 -13.36
CA ALA A 23 -0.63 -5.37 -14.30
C ALA A 23 0.75 -4.77 -13.93
N PRO A 24 1.33 -5.18 -12.78
CA PRO A 24 2.60 -4.66 -12.34
C PRO A 24 3.79 -5.28 -13.07
N SER A 25 4.83 -4.46 -13.32
CA SER A 25 6.17 -4.96 -13.64
C SER A 25 6.88 -5.38 -12.33
N PRO A 26 7.62 -6.52 -12.32
CA PRO A 26 8.27 -7.05 -11.12
C PRO A 26 9.56 -6.28 -10.79
N THR A 27 9.44 -5.03 -10.34
CA THR A 27 10.56 -4.09 -10.08
C THR A 27 10.83 -3.85 -8.59
N GLY A 28 10.35 -4.68 -7.69
CA GLY A 28 10.53 -4.60 -6.23
C GLY A 28 9.27 -4.23 -5.46
N TYR A 29 9.43 -3.62 -4.28
CA TYR A 29 8.34 -3.29 -3.36
C TYR A 29 7.25 -2.43 -3.99
N MET A 30 6.01 -2.62 -3.51
CA MET A 30 4.85 -1.91 -4.05
C MET A 30 4.80 -0.48 -3.53
N HIS A 31 4.93 0.48 -4.42
CA HIS A 31 4.77 1.90 -4.12
C HIS A 31 3.31 2.24 -3.79
N VAL A 32 3.07 3.21 -2.89
CA VAL A 32 1.71 3.63 -2.49
C VAL A 32 0.80 3.93 -3.70
N GLY A 33 1.34 4.57 -4.75
CA GLY A 33 0.59 4.84 -5.98
C GLY A 33 0.18 3.57 -6.73
N ASN A 34 1.03 2.54 -6.75
CA ASN A 34 0.72 1.25 -7.36
C ASN A 34 -0.32 0.48 -6.54
N LEU A 35 -0.19 0.52 -5.19
CA LEU A 35 -1.18 -0.06 -4.30
C LEU A 35 -2.55 0.59 -4.50
N ARG A 36 -2.61 1.93 -4.63
CA ARG A 36 -3.84 2.65 -4.94
C ARG A 36 -4.46 2.20 -6.27
N THR A 37 -3.63 2.07 -7.31
CA THR A 37 -4.10 1.58 -8.61
C THR A 37 -4.66 0.18 -8.51
N ALA A 38 -3.98 -0.73 -7.79
CA ALA A 38 -4.47 -2.08 -7.53
C ALA A 38 -5.80 -2.07 -6.77
N LEU A 39 -5.90 -1.25 -5.72
CA LEU A 39 -7.11 -1.11 -4.91
C LEU A 39 -8.30 -0.59 -5.72
N TYR A 40 -8.12 0.48 -6.52
CA TYR A 40 -9.18 1.02 -7.36
C TYR A 40 -9.63 0.00 -8.41
N THR A 41 -8.68 -0.69 -9.02
CA THR A 41 -8.94 -1.76 -9.99
C THR A 41 -9.77 -2.88 -9.35
N TRP A 42 -9.41 -3.30 -8.15
CA TRP A 42 -10.12 -4.29 -7.36
C TRP A 42 -11.52 -3.82 -6.96
N CYS A 43 -11.65 -2.57 -6.47
CA CYS A 43 -12.94 -1.98 -6.10
C CYS A 43 -13.91 -1.92 -7.29
N ILE A 44 -13.45 -1.52 -8.48
CA ILE A 44 -14.29 -1.48 -9.70
C ILE A 44 -14.81 -2.89 -10.01
N ALA A 45 -13.96 -3.91 -9.97
CA ALA A 45 -14.38 -5.27 -10.21
C ALA A 45 -15.39 -5.75 -9.16
N ARG A 46 -15.10 -5.56 -7.87
CA ARG A 46 -15.98 -6.02 -6.78
C ARG A 46 -17.30 -5.28 -6.73
N HIS A 47 -17.29 -3.96 -6.95
CA HIS A 47 -18.52 -3.16 -7.05
C HIS A 47 -19.47 -3.67 -8.13
N ALA A 48 -18.92 -4.06 -9.27
CA ALA A 48 -19.68 -4.59 -10.40
C ALA A 48 -19.91 -6.11 -10.33
N HIS A 49 -19.56 -6.79 -9.25
CA HIS A 49 -19.57 -8.25 -9.11
C HIS A 49 -18.83 -8.99 -10.24
N GLY A 50 -17.78 -8.35 -10.76
CA GLY A 50 -16.95 -8.85 -11.86
C GLY A 50 -15.67 -9.54 -11.39
N LYS A 51 -14.68 -9.61 -12.28
CA LYS A 51 -13.41 -10.31 -12.07
C LYS A 51 -12.24 -9.33 -11.98
N PHE A 52 -11.37 -9.57 -11.00
CA PHE A 52 -10.10 -8.88 -10.84
C PHE A 52 -8.96 -9.84 -11.18
N LEU A 53 -8.14 -9.48 -12.15
CA LEU A 53 -7.03 -10.27 -12.66
C LEU A 53 -5.69 -9.71 -12.21
N LEU A 54 -4.72 -10.59 -11.99
CA LEU A 54 -3.31 -10.23 -11.84
C LEU A 54 -2.54 -10.69 -13.09
N ARG A 55 -1.87 -9.74 -13.78
CA ARG A 55 -0.97 -10.02 -14.90
C ARG A 55 0.43 -9.48 -14.61
N ILE A 56 1.45 -10.31 -14.68
CA ILE A 56 2.84 -9.89 -14.52
C ILE A 56 3.40 -9.41 -15.86
N GLU A 57 3.83 -8.14 -15.91
CA GLU A 57 4.40 -7.51 -17.10
C GLU A 57 5.93 -7.47 -17.00
N ASP A 58 6.55 -8.54 -17.48
CA ASP A 58 7.98 -8.85 -17.36
C ASP A 58 8.76 -8.75 -18.71
N THR A 59 8.22 -8.05 -19.69
CA THR A 59 8.84 -7.90 -21.03
C THR A 59 10.13 -7.09 -21.01
N ASP A 60 10.36 -6.25 -19.97
CA ASP A 60 11.62 -5.57 -19.72
C ASP A 60 12.44 -6.34 -18.67
N GLN A 61 13.23 -7.29 -19.16
CA GLN A 61 14.04 -8.18 -18.29
C GLN A 61 15.16 -7.45 -17.56
N SER A 62 15.61 -6.29 -18.06
CA SER A 62 16.70 -5.52 -17.45
C SER A 62 16.32 -4.87 -16.13
N ARG A 63 15.01 -4.71 -15.86
CA ARG A 63 14.46 -4.06 -14.68
C ARG A 63 13.86 -5.03 -13.64
N GLN A 64 13.92 -6.32 -13.92
CA GLN A 64 13.40 -7.34 -13.00
C GLN A 64 14.24 -7.43 -11.74
N VAL A 65 13.56 -7.58 -10.60
CA VAL A 65 14.18 -7.81 -9.30
C VAL A 65 13.75 -9.19 -8.80
N GLU A 66 14.72 -10.01 -8.41
CA GLU A 66 14.44 -11.34 -7.83
C GLU A 66 13.55 -11.20 -6.59
N GLY A 67 12.54 -12.07 -6.48
CA GLY A 67 11.57 -12.04 -5.38
C GLY A 67 10.49 -10.96 -5.48
N ALA A 68 10.48 -10.11 -6.51
CA ALA A 68 9.50 -9.04 -6.63
C ALA A 68 8.07 -9.54 -6.88
N VAL A 69 7.91 -10.67 -7.55
CA VAL A 69 6.61 -11.29 -7.79
C VAL A 69 5.99 -11.78 -6.47
N GLU A 70 6.78 -12.42 -5.63
CA GLU A 70 6.37 -12.88 -4.29
C GLU A 70 5.94 -11.72 -3.41
N VAL A 71 6.63 -10.58 -3.50
CA VAL A 71 6.25 -9.35 -2.80
C VAL A 71 4.89 -8.85 -3.29
N ILE A 72 4.64 -8.86 -4.60
CA ILE A 72 3.34 -8.48 -5.17
C ILE A 72 2.23 -9.38 -4.62
N TYR A 73 2.41 -10.71 -4.65
CA TYR A 73 1.43 -11.66 -4.12
C TYR A 73 1.16 -11.45 -2.63
N LYS A 74 2.24 -11.26 -1.85
CA LYS A 74 2.13 -11.02 -0.42
C LYS A 74 1.37 -9.73 -0.14
N THR A 75 1.72 -8.63 -0.80
CA THR A 75 1.09 -7.32 -0.59
C THR A 75 -0.39 -7.36 -0.95
N LEU A 76 -0.78 -7.94 -2.09
CA LEU A 76 -2.18 -8.07 -2.46
C LEU A 76 -2.96 -8.89 -1.43
N ARG A 77 -2.42 -10.02 -1.00
CA ARG A 77 -3.05 -10.88 0.02
C ARG A 77 -3.19 -10.17 1.36
N ASP A 78 -2.13 -9.54 1.84
CA ASP A 78 -2.14 -8.81 3.11
C ASP A 78 -3.18 -7.68 3.08
N CYS A 79 -3.33 -7.00 1.94
CA CYS A 79 -4.31 -5.93 1.73
C CYS A 79 -5.75 -6.44 1.46
N GLY A 80 -5.99 -7.75 1.37
CA GLY A 80 -7.30 -8.33 1.05
C GLY A 80 -7.73 -8.10 -0.41
N LEU A 81 -6.78 -7.86 -1.32
CA LEU A 81 -7.01 -7.66 -2.75
C LEU A 81 -6.87 -8.98 -3.53
N ASP A 82 -7.61 -10.00 -3.12
CA ASP A 82 -7.56 -11.31 -3.76
C ASP A 82 -7.99 -11.22 -5.23
N HIS A 83 -7.17 -11.79 -6.11
CA HIS A 83 -7.45 -11.86 -7.55
C HIS A 83 -8.14 -13.19 -7.91
N ASP A 84 -9.03 -13.10 -8.89
CA ASP A 84 -9.80 -14.27 -9.36
C ASP A 84 -9.02 -15.11 -10.39
N GLU A 85 -8.12 -14.45 -11.12
CA GLU A 85 -7.27 -15.06 -12.14
C GLU A 85 -5.86 -14.48 -12.05
N GLY A 86 -4.85 -15.29 -12.26
CA GLY A 86 -3.46 -14.85 -12.19
C GLY A 86 -2.46 -15.99 -12.34
N PRO A 87 -1.15 -15.71 -12.28
CA PRO A 87 -0.12 -16.72 -12.48
C PRO A 87 -0.16 -17.86 -11.44
N ASP A 88 -0.53 -17.54 -10.21
CA ASP A 88 -0.57 -18.47 -9.06
C ASP A 88 -1.91 -19.22 -8.91
N VAL A 89 -3.01 -18.60 -9.33
CA VAL A 89 -4.36 -19.19 -9.23
C VAL A 89 -4.89 -19.77 -10.57
N GLY A 90 -4.24 -19.42 -11.69
CA GLY A 90 -4.67 -19.81 -13.02
C GLY A 90 -5.89 -19.06 -13.52
N GLY A 91 -6.58 -19.63 -14.52
CA GLY A 91 -7.79 -19.06 -15.12
C GLY A 91 -7.91 -19.39 -16.61
N PRO A 92 -9.05 -19.02 -17.26
CA PRO A 92 -9.38 -19.46 -18.63
C PRO A 92 -8.56 -18.79 -19.72
N VAL A 93 -7.96 -17.62 -19.46
CA VAL A 93 -7.27 -16.79 -20.46
C VAL A 93 -5.76 -16.71 -20.28
N GLY A 94 -5.19 -17.56 -19.39
CA GLY A 94 -3.75 -17.66 -19.18
C GLY A 94 -2.96 -18.05 -20.43
N PRO A 95 -1.63 -17.96 -20.35
CA PRO A 95 -0.79 -17.56 -19.19
C PRO A 95 -0.98 -16.10 -18.79
N TYR A 96 -0.64 -15.78 -17.51
CA TYR A 96 -0.78 -14.43 -16.94
C TYR A 96 0.59 -13.74 -16.71
N VAL A 97 1.64 -14.28 -17.29
CA VAL A 97 3.00 -13.70 -17.35
C VAL A 97 3.30 -13.38 -18.81
N GLN A 98 3.73 -12.15 -19.10
CA GLN A 98 3.86 -11.71 -20.51
C GLN A 98 4.94 -12.46 -21.28
N THR A 99 6.06 -12.80 -20.65
CA THR A 99 7.11 -13.60 -21.33
C THR A 99 6.64 -15.00 -21.71
N GLU A 100 5.71 -15.59 -20.96
CA GLU A 100 5.07 -16.89 -21.30
C GLU A 100 4.10 -16.79 -22.47
N ARG A 101 3.65 -15.57 -22.83
CA ARG A 101 2.75 -15.25 -23.93
C ARG A 101 3.49 -14.84 -25.21
N ARG A 102 4.80 -14.95 -25.22
CA ARG A 102 5.69 -14.44 -26.29
C ARG A 102 5.19 -14.75 -27.70
N ASP A 103 4.71 -15.97 -27.93
CA ASP A 103 4.27 -16.43 -29.26
C ASP A 103 2.93 -15.82 -29.70
N THR A 104 2.24 -15.13 -28.79
CA THR A 104 0.94 -14.50 -29.08
C THR A 104 1.11 -13.18 -29.84
N TYR A 105 2.13 -12.41 -29.57
CA TYR A 105 2.21 -10.99 -30.02
C TYR A 105 2.59 -10.83 -31.50
N LEU A 106 3.57 -11.59 -31.97
CA LEU A 106 4.06 -11.49 -33.35
C LEU A 106 2.97 -11.72 -34.41
N PRO A 107 2.05 -12.69 -34.27
CA PRO A 107 0.93 -12.86 -35.18
C PRO A 107 0.05 -11.61 -35.33
N TYR A 108 -0.29 -10.95 -34.22
CA TYR A 108 -1.10 -9.73 -34.24
C TYR A 108 -0.35 -8.55 -34.85
N ALA A 109 0.96 -8.41 -34.58
CA ALA A 109 1.78 -7.39 -35.24
C ALA A 109 1.83 -7.57 -36.75
N LYS A 110 1.99 -8.83 -37.24
CA LYS A 110 1.92 -9.15 -38.67
C LYS A 110 0.55 -8.84 -39.27
N ARG A 111 -0.54 -9.13 -38.53
CA ARG A 111 -1.90 -8.80 -38.97
C ARG A 111 -2.10 -7.29 -39.13
N LEU A 112 -1.50 -6.47 -38.23
CA LEU A 112 -1.49 -5.02 -38.39
C LEU A 112 -0.70 -4.58 -39.65
N VAL A 113 0.41 -5.25 -39.99
CA VAL A 113 1.15 -4.98 -41.24
C VAL A 113 0.31 -5.31 -42.46
N GLU A 114 -0.37 -6.48 -42.48
CA GLU A 114 -1.27 -6.89 -43.56
C GLU A 114 -2.44 -5.91 -43.77
N ARG A 115 -2.91 -5.29 -42.67
CA ARG A 115 -4.00 -4.30 -42.71
C ARG A 115 -3.52 -2.86 -42.94
N GLY A 116 -2.21 -2.61 -43.03
CA GLY A 116 -1.65 -1.29 -43.29
C GLY A 116 -1.53 -0.39 -42.05
N HIS A 117 -1.70 -0.95 -40.84
CA HIS A 117 -1.58 -0.24 -39.55
C HIS A 117 -0.21 -0.43 -38.87
N ALA A 118 0.69 -1.20 -39.47
CA ALA A 118 2.08 -1.38 -39.04
C ALA A 118 2.99 -1.62 -40.24
N TYR A 119 4.29 -1.58 -40.05
CA TYR A 119 5.29 -1.82 -41.08
C TYR A 119 6.60 -2.38 -40.51
N TYR A 120 7.36 -3.08 -41.33
CA TYR A 120 8.70 -3.54 -41.00
C TYR A 120 9.71 -2.41 -41.17
N CYS A 121 10.48 -2.14 -40.11
CA CYS A 121 11.60 -1.19 -40.16
C CYS A 121 12.93 -1.93 -40.02
N PHE A 122 13.85 -1.69 -40.94
CA PHE A 122 15.17 -2.29 -41.00
C PHE A 122 16.31 -1.31 -40.65
N CYS A 123 15.98 -0.14 -40.11
CA CYS A 123 16.97 0.87 -39.77
C CYS A 123 17.82 0.45 -38.56
N ASP A 124 19.12 0.74 -38.63
CA ASP A 124 20.05 0.57 -37.51
C ASP A 124 19.93 1.75 -36.52
N LYS A 125 18.81 1.82 -35.79
CA LYS A 125 18.70 2.70 -34.65
C LYS A 125 19.07 1.94 -33.40
N THR A 126 19.97 2.49 -32.60
CA THR A 126 20.32 1.94 -31.29
C THR A 126 19.16 2.15 -30.31
N GLU A 127 18.97 1.23 -29.36
CA GLU A 127 17.91 1.32 -28.30
C GLU A 127 18.00 2.65 -27.53
N SER A 128 19.18 3.29 -27.46
CA SER A 128 19.38 4.60 -26.85
C SER A 128 18.69 5.76 -27.56
N GLU A 129 18.37 5.64 -28.85
CA GLU A 129 17.60 6.65 -29.59
C GLU A 129 16.09 6.46 -29.44
N GLU A 130 15.64 5.28 -29.03
CA GLU A 130 14.24 4.97 -28.76
C GLU A 130 13.79 5.43 -27.36
N ASP A 131 14.74 5.53 -26.40
CA ASP A 131 14.53 5.94 -25.01
C ASP A 131 14.76 7.44 -24.76
N SER A 132 15.37 8.16 -25.73
CA SER A 132 15.56 9.60 -25.62
C SER A 132 14.25 10.30 -25.93
N GLY A 133 13.50 10.75 -24.94
CA GLY A 133 12.21 11.43 -25.06
C GLY A 133 12.15 12.71 -25.93
N ASP A 134 12.94 12.79 -26.96
CA ASP A 134 12.93 13.82 -27.99
C ASP A 134 11.97 13.39 -29.13
N PHE A 135 10.70 13.67 -28.94
CA PHE A 135 9.56 13.32 -29.80
C PHE A 135 9.55 14.15 -31.13
N THR A 136 10.64 14.25 -31.80
CA THR A 136 10.59 14.74 -33.19
C THR A 136 10.27 13.57 -34.10
N ARG A 137 9.07 13.59 -34.71
CA ARG A 137 8.69 12.66 -35.76
C ARG A 137 9.73 12.68 -36.84
N LYS A 138 10.52 11.62 -36.94
CA LYS A 138 11.44 11.42 -38.08
C LYS A 138 10.70 10.58 -39.11
N ASP A 139 10.67 11.01 -40.37
CA ASP A 139 10.18 10.19 -41.48
C ASP A 139 11.02 8.91 -41.56
N ASP A 140 10.39 7.78 -41.18
CA ASP A 140 11.08 6.48 -41.25
C ASP A 140 11.12 6.02 -42.71
N PRO A 141 12.31 5.86 -43.29
CA PRO A 141 12.45 5.48 -44.73
C PRO A 141 11.89 4.09 -45.05
N CYS A 142 11.60 3.27 -43.98
CA CYS A 142 11.02 1.95 -44.18
C CYS A 142 9.49 1.97 -44.23
N ARG A 143 8.87 3.09 -43.84
CA ARG A 143 7.41 3.20 -43.68
C ARG A 143 6.61 2.88 -44.93
N ASP A 144 7.12 3.25 -46.09
CA ASP A 144 6.46 3.12 -47.40
C ASP A 144 7.21 2.18 -48.38
N LEU A 145 7.98 1.24 -47.82
CA LEU A 145 8.58 0.16 -48.63
C LEU A 145 7.49 -0.72 -49.27
N SER A 146 7.74 -1.10 -50.53
CA SER A 146 6.86 -2.07 -51.21
C SER A 146 6.92 -3.46 -50.54
N ALA A 147 5.87 -4.24 -50.67
CA ALA A 147 5.84 -5.60 -50.15
C ALA A 147 6.97 -6.49 -50.65
N GLU A 148 7.34 -6.30 -51.95
CA GLU A 148 8.47 -7.03 -52.60
C GLU A 148 9.80 -6.65 -51.96
N GLU A 149 10.01 -5.37 -51.65
CA GLU A 149 11.25 -4.90 -51.03
C GLU A 149 11.34 -5.35 -49.56
N VAL A 150 10.23 -5.33 -48.84
CA VAL A 150 10.13 -5.90 -47.46
C VAL A 150 10.49 -7.39 -47.50
N GLN A 151 9.88 -8.16 -48.41
CA GLN A 151 10.14 -9.60 -48.51
C GLN A 151 11.61 -9.88 -48.87
N ARG A 152 12.18 -9.11 -49.82
CA ARG A 152 13.59 -9.23 -50.22
C ARG A 152 14.54 -9.02 -49.02
N ARG A 153 14.25 -8.05 -48.14
CA ARG A 153 15.07 -7.78 -46.96
C ARG A 153 14.89 -8.86 -45.88
N LEU A 154 13.67 -9.38 -45.71
CA LEU A 154 13.41 -10.49 -44.82
C LEU A 154 14.15 -11.76 -45.28
N ASP A 155 14.11 -12.08 -46.58
CA ASP A 155 14.80 -13.24 -47.17
C ASP A 155 16.31 -13.10 -47.08
N ALA A 156 16.84 -11.87 -47.11
CA ALA A 156 18.23 -11.57 -46.88
C ALA A 156 18.66 -11.66 -45.39
N GLY A 157 17.73 -11.96 -44.49
CA GLY A 157 18.00 -12.07 -43.05
C GLY A 157 18.37 -10.74 -42.38
N MET A 158 17.96 -9.59 -42.93
CA MET A 158 18.22 -8.31 -42.32
C MET A 158 17.49 -8.19 -40.98
N PRO A 159 18.15 -7.65 -39.92
CA PRO A 159 17.49 -7.38 -38.66
C PRO A 159 16.33 -6.39 -38.84
N TRP A 160 15.22 -6.62 -38.14
CA TRP A 160 14.02 -5.81 -38.25
C TRP A 160 13.32 -5.60 -36.94
N VAL A 161 12.49 -4.56 -36.87
CA VAL A 161 11.44 -4.35 -35.87
C VAL A 161 10.11 -4.15 -36.60
N ILE A 162 8.99 -4.30 -35.89
CA ILE A 162 7.68 -3.90 -36.41
C ILE A 162 7.29 -2.63 -35.71
N ARG A 163 6.92 -1.58 -36.47
CA ARG A 163 6.45 -0.30 -35.97
C ARG A 163 4.98 -0.09 -36.30
N GLN A 164 4.28 0.59 -35.42
CA GLN A 164 2.92 1.09 -35.68
C GLN A 164 2.98 2.12 -36.81
N LYS A 165 2.01 2.09 -37.71
CA LYS A 165 1.86 3.07 -38.79
C LYS A 165 0.75 4.05 -38.44
N ILE A 166 1.08 5.12 -37.74
CA ILE A 166 0.13 6.15 -37.30
C ILE A 166 -0.22 7.07 -38.48
N PRO A 167 -1.50 7.41 -38.72
CA PRO A 167 -1.86 8.38 -39.75
C PRO A 167 -1.14 9.72 -39.57
N HIS A 168 -0.70 10.32 -40.67
CA HIS A 168 0.02 11.61 -40.63
C HIS A 168 -0.94 12.78 -40.34
N GLU A 169 -2.17 12.66 -40.82
CA GLU A 169 -3.20 13.69 -40.74
C GLU A 169 -4.34 13.25 -39.82
N GLY A 170 -5.17 14.22 -39.44
CA GLY A 170 -6.31 13.98 -38.58
C GLY A 170 -5.99 13.97 -37.09
N GLU A 171 -6.95 13.54 -36.32
CA GLU A 171 -6.90 13.54 -34.86
C GLU A 171 -7.43 12.20 -34.32
N THR A 172 -6.90 11.76 -33.20
CA THR A 172 -7.39 10.59 -32.47
C THR A 172 -7.99 11.04 -31.14
N THR A 173 -9.28 10.77 -30.95
CA THR A 173 -10.00 11.05 -29.70
C THR A 173 -10.26 9.76 -28.95
N PHE A 174 -10.09 9.78 -27.62
CA PHE A 174 -10.50 8.72 -26.73
C PHE A 174 -11.26 9.28 -25.55
N HIS A 175 -12.12 8.46 -24.97
CA HIS A 175 -12.84 8.78 -23.75
C HIS A 175 -12.11 8.22 -22.53
N ASP A 176 -11.94 9.06 -21.51
CA ASP A 176 -11.46 8.65 -20.18
C ASP A 176 -12.53 8.95 -19.13
N GLU A 177 -12.85 7.97 -18.30
CA GLU A 177 -13.92 8.10 -17.28
C GLU A 177 -13.67 9.25 -16.29
N ILE A 178 -12.40 9.63 -16.11
CA ILE A 178 -12.00 10.68 -15.16
C ILE A 178 -11.80 12.01 -15.89
N PHE A 179 -11.05 12.02 -16.99
CA PHE A 179 -10.65 13.24 -17.69
C PHE A 179 -11.63 13.66 -18.79
N GLY A 180 -12.54 12.77 -19.19
CA GLY A 180 -13.46 12.99 -20.32
C GLY A 180 -12.81 12.79 -21.67
N ASP A 181 -13.35 13.39 -22.72
CA ASP A 181 -12.81 13.25 -24.06
C ASP A 181 -11.48 13.98 -24.23
N ILE A 182 -10.48 13.26 -24.70
CA ILE A 182 -9.13 13.77 -24.96
C ILE A 182 -8.81 13.53 -26.42
N THR A 183 -8.42 14.59 -27.10
CA THR A 183 -8.05 14.56 -28.52
C THR A 183 -6.59 14.92 -28.70
N ALA A 184 -5.88 14.12 -29.47
CA ALA A 184 -4.49 14.35 -29.85
C ALA A 184 -4.36 14.43 -31.37
N PRO A 185 -3.66 15.46 -31.93
CA PRO A 185 -3.32 15.48 -33.34
C PRO A 185 -2.44 14.26 -33.67
N ASN A 186 -2.77 13.53 -34.73
CA ASN A 186 -1.97 12.37 -35.13
C ASN A 186 -0.52 12.78 -35.51
N ALA A 187 -0.34 14.02 -35.95
CA ALA A 187 0.97 14.58 -36.25
C ALA A 187 1.91 14.62 -35.03
N ASP A 188 1.38 14.66 -33.81
CA ASP A 188 2.16 14.70 -32.57
C ASP A 188 2.52 13.28 -32.04
N LEU A 189 1.97 12.24 -32.67
CA LEU A 189 2.21 10.86 -32.30
C LEU A 189 3.35 10.27 -33.13
N ASP A 190 4.21 9.48 -32.50
CA ASP A 190 5.33 8.77 -33.15
C ASP A 190 4.94 7.34 -33.54
N ASP A 191 5.57 6.81 -34.59
CA ASP A 191 5.46 5.41 -35.00
C ASP A 191 6.26 4.52 -34.02
N GLN A 192 5.62 4.17 -32.90
CA GLN A 192 6.25 3.37 -31.84
C GLN A 192 6.61 1.95 -32.29
N VAL A 193 7.64 1.36 -31.71
CA VAL A 193 7.97 -0.06 -31.92
C VAL A 193 6.91 -0.93 -31.25
N LEU A 194 6.41 -1.93 -31.97
CA LEU A 194 5.49 -2.95 -31.46
C LEU A 194 6.22 -4.23 -31.09
N ILE A 195 7.12 -4.71 -32.01
CA ILE A 195 7.96 -5.90 -31.80
C ILE A 195 9.43 -5.48 -31.92
N LYS A 196 10.20 -5.77 -30.88
CA LYS A 196 11.63 -5.52 -30.80
C LYS A 196 12.44 -6.52 -31.63
N ARG A 197 13.75 -6.26 -31.84
CA ARG A 197 14.67 -7.16 -32.58
C ARG A 197 14.81 -8.55 -31.96
N ASP A 198 14.65 -8.68 -30.65
CA ASP A 198 14.65 -9.96 -29.91
C ASP A 198 13.35 -10.75 -30.06
N GLY A 199 12.36 -10.19 -30.78
CA GLY A 199 11.05 -10.77 -31.01
C GLY A 199 10.07 -10.57 -29.86
N LEU A 200 10.45 -9.87 -28.80
CA LEU A 200 9.55 -9.52 -27.71
C LEU A 200 8.74 -8.25 -28.05
N PRO A 201 7.50 -8.14 -27.57
CA PRO A 201 6.71 -6.93 -27.74
C PRO A 201 7.27 -5.81 -26.85
N THR A 202 6.97 -4.56 -27.23
CA THR A 202 7.06 -3.45 -26.29
C THR A 202 5.88 -3.48 -25.32
N TYR A 203 6.03 -2.79 -24.19
CA TYR A 203 4.95 -2.62 -23.21
C TYR A 203 3.65 -2.12 -23.86
N ASN A 204 3.77 -1.06 -24.68
CA ASN A 204 2.61 -0.42 -25.31
C ASN A 204 1.81 -1.35 -26.26
N PHE A 205 2.45 -2.34 -26.84
CA PHE A 205 1.79 -3.31 -27.70
C PHE A 205 1.25 -4.50 -26.89
N ALA A 206 2.07 -5.05 -26.00
CA ALA A 206 1.69 -6.22 -25.20
C ALA A 206 0.42 -5.97 -24.39
N ASN A 207 0.31 -4.79 -23.74
CA ASN A 207 -0.85 -4.49 -22.90
C ASN A 207 -2.17 -4.47 -23.70
N VAL A 208 -2.18 -3.92 -24.93
CA VAL A 208 -3.36 -3.87 -25.80
C VAL A 208 -3.82 -5.28 -26.20
N ILE A 209 -2.86 -6.12 -26.64
CA ILE A 209 -3.14 -7.50 -27.03
C ILE A 209 -3.67 -8.31 -25.84
N ASP A 210 -3.02 -8.19 -24.69
CA ASP A 210 -3.40 -8.93 -23.50
C ASP A 210 -4.74 -8.45 -22.92
N ASP A 211 -4.97 -7.15 -22.87
CA ASP A 211 -6.23 -6.60 -22.37
C ASP A 211 -7.40 -7.09 -23.23
N HIS A 212 -7.26 -7.10 -24.56
CA HIS A 212 -8.28 -7.68 -25.43
C HIS A 212 -8.49 -9.17 -25.19
N LEU A 213 -7.41 -9.97 -25.27
CA LEU A 213 -7.49 -11.43 -25.17
C LEU A 213 -7.88 -11.94 -23.78
N MET A 214 -7.70 -11.11 -22.74
CA MET A 214 -8.18 -11.41 -21.39
C MET A 214 -9.58 -10.85 -21.11
N GLY A 215 -10.19 -10.19 -22.10
CA GLY A 215 -11.54 -9.61 -21.99
C GLY A 215 -11.62 -8.46 -20.99
N ILE A 216 -10.56 -7.69 -20.86
CA ILE A 216 -10.52 -6.55 -19.93
C ILE A 216 -11.47 -5.45 -20.42
N THR A 217 -12.39 -5.06 -19.55
CA THR A 217 -13.40 -4.06 -19.83
C THR A 217 -13.01 -2.67 -19.32
N HIS A 218 -12.24 -2.60 -18.24
CA HIS A 218 -11.80 -1.34 -17.64
C HIS A 218 -10.28 -1.39 -17.37
N VAL A 219 -9.58 -0.41 -17.93
CA VAL A 219 -8.13 -0.25 -17.83
C VAL A 219 -7.81 0.86 -16.85
N VAL A 220 -7.49 0.49 -15.61
CA VAL A 220 -7.09 1.43 -14.56
C VAL A 220 -5.57 1.56 -14.53
N ARG A 221 -5.03 2.78 -14.57
CA ARG A 221 -3.58 3.06 -14.52
C ARG A 221 -3.29 4.52 -14.19
N GLY A 222 -2.02 4.89 -14.07
CA GLY A 222 -1.61 6.26 -13.81
C GLY A 222 -1.83 7.21 -15.00
N SER A 223 -2.02 8.49 -14.72
CA SER A 223 -2.26 9.52 -15.74
C SER A 223 -1.05 9.78 -16.68
N GLU A 224 0.12 9.24 -16.37
CA GLU A 224 1.29 9.27 -17.26
C GLU A 224 1.04 8.55 -18.59
N TYR A 225 0.06 7.67 -18.66
CA TYR A 225 -0.31 6.95 -19.89
C TYR A 225 -1.32 7.70 -20.77
N LEU A 226 -1.84 8.85 -20.33
CA LEU A 226 -2.79 9.65 -21.13
C LEU A 226 -2.23 10.02 -22.51
N SER A 227 -0.94 10.38 -22.58
CA SER A 227 -0.28 10.70 -23.85
C SER A 227 -0.10 9.51 -24.78
N SER A 228 -0.11 8.29 -24.25
CA SER A 228 0.02 7.05 -25.03
C SER A 228 -1.33 6.47 -25.45
N ALA A 229 -2.43 6.85 -24.80
CA ALA A 229 -3.76 6.30 -25.04
C ALA A 229 -4.23 6.46 -26.51
N PRO A 230 -3.98 7.56 -27.23
CA PRO A 230 -4.32 7.66 -28.65
C PRO A 230 -3.66 6.56 -29.50
N LYS A 231 -2.40 6.20 -29.21
CA LYS A 231 -1.69 5.12 -29.90
C LYS A 231 -2.33 3.76 -29.63
N TYR A 232 -2.83 3.51 -28.41
CA TYR A 232 -3.57 2.29 -28.09
C TYR A 232 -4.89 2.20 -28.87
N ASN A 233 -5.65 3.30 -28.93
CA ASN A 233 -6.90 3.34 -29.69
C ASN A 233 -6.68 2.97 -31.16
N LEU A 234 -5.63 3.53 -31.78
CA LEU A 234 -5.27 3.18 -33.15
C LEU A 234 -4.87 1.72 -33.34
N LEU A 235 -4.34 1.05 -32.29
CA LEU A 235 -4.09 -0.39 -32.33
C LEU A 235 -5.39 -1.20 -32.25
N TYR A 236 -6.32 -0.81 -31.35
CA TYR A 236 -7.65 -1.44 -31.27
C TYR A 236 -8.40 -1.30 -32.61
N GLU A 237 -8.42 -0.09 -33.19
CA GLU A 237 -9.02 0.19 -34.49
C GLU A 237 -8.40 -0.66 -35.60
N GLY A 238 -7.05 -0.70 -35.68
CA GLY A 238 -6.33 -1.49 -36.68
C GLY A 238 -6.60 -2.98 -36.59
N LEU A 239 -6.90 -3.50 -35.39
CA LEU A 239 -7.26 -4.88 -35.17
C LEU A 239 -8.79 -5.13 -35.31
N GLY A 240 -9.58 -4.06 -35.36
CA GLY A 240 -11.06 -4.14 -35.44
C GLY A 240 -11.68 -4.55 -34.10
N TRP A 241 -11.08 -4.13 -33.01
CA TRP A 241 -11.52 -4.42 -31.64
C TRP A 241 -12.17 -3.22 -30.97
N ASP A 242 -13.07 -3.51 -30.02
CA ASP A 242 -13.63 -2.48 -29.16
C ASP A 242 -12.58 -1.99 -28.16
N VAL A 243 -12.59 -0.68 -27.88
CA VAL A 243 -11.70 -0.04 -26.90
C VAL A 243 -12.29 -0.23 -25.50
N PRO A 244 -11.51 -0.67 -24.50
CA PRO A 244 -11.99 -0.75 -23.11
C PRO A 244 -12.19 0.65 -22.51
N SER A 245 -12.98 0.76 -21.44
CA SER A 245 -13.07 1.99 -20.65
C SER A 245 -11.74 2.32 -19.99
N TYR A 246 -11.22 3.53 -20.20
CA TYR A 246 -10.00 4.02 -19.56
C TYR A 246 -10.32 4.76 -18.27
N VAL A 247 -9.55 4.46 -17.23
CA VAL A 247 -9.61 5.12 -15.92
C VAL A 247 -8.20 5.55 -15.53
N HIS A 248 -7.81 6.76 -15.90
CA HIS A 248 -6.50 7.27 -15.57
C HIS A 248 -6.52 8.02 -14.24
N CYS A 249 -5.76 7.54 -13.27
CA CYS A 249 -5.67 8.12 -11.93
C CYS A 249 -4.56 9.15 -11.86
N SER A 250 -4.87 10.34 -11.33
CA SER A 250 -3.87 11.37 -11.06
C SER A 250 -2.79 10.88 -10.09
N PRO A 251 -1.55 11.39 -10.13
CA PRO A 251 -0.46 10.87 -9.30
C PRO A 251 -0.70 11.11 -7.81
N VAL A 252 -0.09 10.27 -6.97
CA VAL A 252 0.10 10.55 -5.55
C VAL A 252 1.37 11.37 -5.41
N MET A 253 1.24 12.52 -4.76
CA MET A 253 2.32 13.49 -4.56
C MET A 253 2.84 13.42 -3.14
N ARG A 254 4.13 13.68 -2.94
CA ARG A 254 4.73 13.90 -1.63
C ARG A 254 4.41 15.30 -1.10
N ASP A 255 4.41 16.26 -2.00
CA ASP A 255 4.12 17.67 -1.75
C ASP A 255 3.51 18.31 -3.01
N ALA A 256 3.25 19.62 -2.99
CA ALA A 256 2.61 20.32 -4.11
C ALA A 256 3.34 20.20 -5.47
N HIS A 257 4.62 19.82 -5.47
CA HIS A 257 5.48 19.86 -6.67
C HIS A 257 6.10 18.51 -7.03
N ASN A 258 6.24 17.61 -6.06
CA ASN A 258 6.99 16.37 -6.23
C ASN A 258 6.11 15.14 -6.13
N LYS A 259 6.18 14.26 -7.14
CA LYS A 259 5.56 12.92 -7.06
C LYS A 259 6.26 12.09 -5.99
N MET A 260 5.50 11.22 -5.32
CA MET A 260 6.10 10.19 -4.49
C MET A 260 6.97 9.26 -5.33
N SER A 261 8.16 8.96 -4.82
CA SER A 261 9.13 8.11 -5.52
C SER A 261 10.06 7.41 -4.53
N LYS A 262 10.27 6.10 -4.70
CA LYS A 262 11.24 5.32 -3.93
C LYS A 262 12.66 5.93 -3.94
N ARG A 263 13.05 6.57 -5.06
CA ARG A 263 14.37 7.20 -5.20
C ARG A 263 14.57 8.37 -4.21
N HIS A 264 13.49 8.93 -3.69
CA HIS A 264 13.52 10.03 -2.72
C HIS A 264 13.20 9.58 -1.29
N GLY A 265 13.13 8.26 -1.03
CA GLY A 265 12.88 7.71 0.29
C GLY A 265 11.41 7.75 0.73
N ASP A 266 10.48 7.94 -0.19
CA ASP A 266 9.05 7.86 0.12
C ASP A 266 8.67 6.41 0.44
N PRO A 267 7.80 6.16 1.46
CA PRO A 267 7.54 4.83 1.95
C PRO A 267 6.80 3.95 0.94
N SER A 268 7.19 2.69 0.87
CA SER A 268 6.40 1.60 0.29
C SER A 268 5.32 1.14 1.28
N TYR A 269 4.44 0.23 0.84
CA TYR A 269 3.51 -0.44 1.74
C TYR A 269 4.25 -1.17 2.87
N GLU A 270 5.30 -1.90 2.53
CA GLU A 270 6.12 -2.66 3.48
C GLU A 270 6.80 -1.74 4.50
N ASP A 271 7.27 -0.57 4.07
CA ASP A 271 7.86 0.43 4.97
C ASP A 271 6.82 0.98 5.97
N LEU A 272 5.58 1.21 5.53
CA LEU A 272 4.50 1.65 6.40
C LEU A 272 4.14 0.56 7.44
N VAL A 273 4.05 -0.69 7.03
CA VAL A 273 3.82 -1.82 7.95
C VAL A 273 4.97 -1.93 8.96
N ALA A 274 6.23 -1.80 8.51
CA ALA A 274 7.41 -1.81 9.37
C ALA A 274 7.43 -0.64 10.37
N GLN A 275 6.83 0.50 10.01
CA GLN A 275 6.60 1.65 10.89
C GLN A 275 5.42 1.47 11.85
N GLY A 276 4.77 0.32 11.86
CA GLY A 276 3.70 -0.04 12.81
C GLY A 276 2.31 0.45 12.41
N PHE A 277 2.08 0.78 11.14
CA PHE A 277 0.75 1.01 10.63
C PHE A 277 0.03 -0.32 10.34
N LEU A 278 -1.26 -0.39 10.66
CA LEU A 278 -2.12 -1.52 10.34
C LEU A 278 -2.44 -1.53 8.84
N THR A 279 -2.48 -2.70 8.25
CA THR A 279 -2.82 -2.86 6.82
C THR A 279 -4.18 -2.26 6.48
N GLU A 280 -5.18 -2.48 7.32
CA GLU A 280 -6.54 -1.96 7.12
C GLU A 280 -6.56 -0.43 7.09
N ALA A 281 -5.78 0.21 7.96
CA ALA A 281 -5.65 1.66 7.98
C ALA A 281 -4.93 2.19 6.73
N ILE A 282 -3.87 1.50 6.27
CA ILE A 282 -3.15 1.84 5.03
C ILE A 282 -4.11 1.72 3.84
N VAL A 283 -4.81 0.61 3.70
CA VAL A 283 -5.74 0.35 2.59
C VAL A 283 -6.84 1.41 2.55
N ASN A 284 -7.49 1.67 3.67
CA ASN A 284 -8.53 2.70 3.76
C ASN A 284 -8.00 4.09 3.41
N TYR A 285 -6.85 4.47 3.95
CA TYR A 285 -6.25 5.76 3.66
C TYR A 285 -5.85 5.89 2.18
N VAL A 286 -5.26 4.85 1.61
CA VAL A 286 -4.88 4.80 0.18
C VAL A 286 -6.10 4.92 -0.72
N ALA A 287 -7.25 4.34 -0.34
CA ALA A 287 -8.50 4.51 -1.09
C ALA A 287 -8.91 5.98 -1.19
N LEU A 288 -8.74 6.76 -0.13
CA LEU A 288 -9.09 8.18 -0.08
C LEU A 288 -8.07 9.11 -0.76
N LEU A 289 -6.94 8.57 -1.23
CA LEU A 289 -5.97 9.35 -2.01
C LEU A 289 -6.47 9.58 -3.45
N GLY A 290 -7.37 10.55 -3.59
CA GLY A 290 -7.93 10.93 -4.88
C GLY A 290 -9.31 10.32 -5.17
N TRP A 291 -9.98 9.73 -4.18
CA TRP A 291 -11.37 9.31 -4.25
C TRP A 291 -12.13 9.81 -3.01
N ALA A 292 -13.41 10.15 -3.16
CA ALA A 292 -14.27 10.63 -2.08
C ALA A 292 -15.56 9.80 -1.98
N PRO A 293 -15.90 9.25 -0.80
CA PRO A 293 -17.06 8.36 -0.63
C PRO A 293 -18.42 9.04 -0.73
N GLY A 294 -18.47 10.39 -0.83
CA GLY A 294 -19.71 11.13 -1.01
C GLY A 294 -20.54 11.33 0.25
N GLY A 295 -19.91 11.28 1.42
CA GLY A 295 -20.51 11.54 2.72
C GLY A 295 -19.43 11.93 3.72
N GLU A 296 -19.76 11.96 5.00
CA GLU A 296 -18.82 12.29 6.08
C GLU A 296 -18.02 11.07 6.58
N ARG A 297 -18.43 9.87 6.17
CA ARG A 297 -17.74 8.63 6.58
C ARG A 297 -16.42 8.49 5.83
N GLU A 298 -15.33 8.29 6.57
CA GLU A 298 -13.99 8.07 6.03
C GLU A 298 -13.39 6.72 6.43
N ILE A 299 -13.99 5.96 7.34
CA ILE A 299 -13.48 4.67 7.83
C ILE A 299 -14.36 3.53 7.29
N PHE A 300 -13.74 2.61 6.54
CA PHE A 300 -14.39 1.52 5.84
C PHE A 300 -13.60 0.22 5.98
N SER A 301 -14.25 -0.89 6.17
CA SER A 301 -13.66 -2.19 5.84
C SER A 301 -13.44 -2.30 4.33
N ILE A 302 -12.61 -3.25 3.90
CA ILE A 302 -12.33 -3.46 2.48
C ILE A 302 -13.61 -3.77 1.67
N ASN A 303 -14.55 -4.54 2.24
CA ASN A 303 -15.82 -4.86 1.59
C ASN A 303 -16.72 -3.62 1.47
N GLU A 304 -16.81 -2.81 2.53
CA GLU A 304 -17.56 -1.55 2.48
C GLU A 304 -16.95 -0.54 1.51
N LEU A 305 -15.62 -0.54 1.35
CA LEU A 305 -14.96 0.25 0.30
C LEU A 305 -15.42 -0.18 -1.08
N ALA A 306 -15.45 -1.49 -1.36
CA ALA A 306 -15.92 -2.01 -2.66
C ALA A 306 -17.38 -1.64 -2.93
N GLU A 307 -18.26 -1.75 -1.93
CA GLU A 307 -19.67 -1.37 -2.06
C GLU A 307 -19.87 0.12 -2.28
N ALA A 308 -19.09 0.96 -1.60
CA ALA A 308 -19.20 2.42 -1.67
C ALA A 308 -18.48 3.02 -2.89
N PHE A 309 -17.62 2.23 -3.56
CA PHE A 309 -16.72 2.76 -4.58
C PHE A 309 -17.49 3.17 -5.83
N ASP A 310 -17.49 4.47 -6.10
CA ASP A 310 -18.06 5.07 -7.29
C ASP A 310 -16.92 5.70 -8.10
N MET A 311 -16.65 5.15 -9.27
CA MET A 311 -15.58 5.58 -10.16
C MET A 311 -15.71 7.05 -10.59
N SER A 312 -16.93 7.54 -10.72
CA SER A 312 -17.20 8.96 -11.09
C SER A 312 -16.72 9.96 -10.03
N ARG A 313 -16.39 9.50 -8.83
CA ARG A 313 -15.87 10.31 -7.71
C ARG A 313 -14.35 10.29 -7.58
N ILE A 314 -13.65 9.69 -8.53
CA ILE A 314 -12.18 9.79 -8.61
C ILE A 314 -11.82 11.21 -9.06
N SER A 315 -10.91 11.84 -8.34
CA SER A 315 -10.47 13.22 -8.58
C SER A 315 -9.51 13.34 -9.76
N LYS A 316 -9.71 14.37 -10.58
CA LYS A 316 -8.75 14.78 -11.61
C LYS A 316 -7.48 15.40 -11.01
N SER A 317 -7.56 15.91 -9.79
CA SER A 317 -6.43 16.57 -9.13
C SER A 317 -5.52 15.53 -8.45
N PRO A 318 -4.19 15.75 -8.45
CA PRO A 318 -3.27 14.94 -7.67
C PRO A 318 -3.62 14.94 -6.19
N ALA A 319 -3.41 13.81 -5.52
CA ALA A 319 -3.59 13.68 -4.07
C ALA A 319 -2.23 13.78 -3.39
N ILE A 320 -2.15 14.55 -2.30
CA ILE A 320 -0.93 14.66 -1.48
C ILE A 320 -0.99 13.59 -0.39
N PHE A 321 0.10 12.83 -0.24
CA PHE A 321 0.26 11.88 0.85
C PHE A 321 0.53 12.62 2.16
N ASP A 322 -0.33 12.42 3.14
CA ASP A 322 -0.28 13.02 4.47
C ASP A 322 -0.14 11.92 5.53
N ILE A 323 1.05 11.85 6.13
CA ILE A 323 1.37 10.86 7.17
C ILE A 323 0.60 11.11 8.47
N GLU A 324 0.26 12.36 8.78
CA GLU A 324 -0.51 12.69 9.99
C GLU A 324 -1.95 12.18 9.85
N LYS A 325 -2.54 12.35 8.65
CA LYS A 325 -3.86 11.79 8.36
C LYS A 325 -3.86 10.26 8.41
N LEU A 326 -2.83 9.60 7.87
CA LEU A 326 -2.68 8.15 8.00
C LEU A 326 -2.54 7.73 9.47
N THR A 327 -1.77 8.47 10.27
CA THR A 327 -1.61 8.20 11.71
C THR A 327 -2.93 8.33 12.45
N TYR A 328 -3.74 9.34 12.13
CA TYR A 328 -5.09 9.47 12.66
C TYR A 328 -5.96 8.26 12.33
N PHE A 329 -6.04 7.84 11.05
CA PHE A 329 -6.78 6.64 10.66
C PHE A 329 -6.30 5.41 11.42
N ASN A 330 -4.98 5.22 11.51
CA ASN A 330 -4.40 4.09 12.21
C ASN A 330 -4.81 4.05 13.68
N SER A 331 -4.85 5.20 14.36
CA SER A 331 -5.30 5.29 15.74
C SER A 331 -6.77 4.90 15.90
N GLU A 332 -7.63 5.27 14.95
CA GLU A 332 -9.04 4.91 14.99
C GLU A 332 -9.25 3.41 14.76
N TYR A 333 -8.50 2.80 13.84
CA TYR A 333 -8.53 1.33 13.67
C TYR A 333 -8.03 0.60 14.90
N ILE A 334 -6.93 1.05 15.54
CA ILE A 334 -6.43 0.47 16.79
C ILE A 334 -7.47 0.55 17.90
N LYS A 335 -8.12 1.70 18.08
CA LYS A 335 -9.17 1.88 19.10
C LYS A 335 -10.39 1.00 18.86
N ALA A 336 -10.71 0.73 17.58
CA ALA A 336 -11.84 -0.11 17.21
C ALA A 336 -11.57 -1.63 17.28
N MET A 337 -10.30 -2.05 17.42
CA MET A 337 -9.96 -3.47 17.58
C MET A 337 -10.57 -4.05 18.86
N SER A 338 -10.88 -5.35 18.86
CA SER A 338 -11.13 -6.04 20.14
C SER A 338 -9.85 -6.05 20.98
N PRO A 339 -9.95 -6.05 22.31
CA PRO A 339 -8.78 -6.12 23.21
C PRO A 339 -7.83 -7.27 22.86
N GLU A 340 -8.38 -8.44 22.53
CA GLU A 340 -7.61 -9.63 22.17
C GLU A 340 -6.88 -9.49 20.82
N ALA A 341 -7.53 -8.82 19.84
CA ALA A 341 -6.92 -8.55 18.54
C ALA A 341 -5.77 -7.54 18.69
N PHE A 342 -5.99 -6.48 19.47
CA PHE A 342 -4.95 -5.50 19.74
C PHE A 342 -3.78 -6.13 20.53
N ALA A 343 -4.06 -6.95 21.55
CA ALA A 343 -3.02 -7.64 22.33
C ALA A 343 -2.11 -8.48 21.41
N ARG A 344 -2.69 -9.25 20.48
CA ARG A 344 -1.92 -10.02 19.49
C ARG A 344 -1.06 -9.13 18.58
N ALA A 345 -1.61 -8.02 18.11
CA ALA A 345 -0.87 -7.10 17.23
C ALA A 345 0.25 -6.35 17.97
N ALA A 346 0.03 -6.01 19.24
CA ALA A 346 0.95 -5.27 20.09
C ALA A 346 2.07 -6.15 20.69
N GLU A 347 1.82 -7.45 20.91
CA GLU A 347 2.75 -8.35 21.60
C GLU A 347 4.17 -8.34 21.04
N PRO A 348 4.41 -8.44 19.71
CA PRO A 348 5.76 -8.38 19.16
C PRO A 348 6.50 -7.07 19.49
N TRP A 349 5.75 -5.96 19.60
CA TRP A 349 6.29 -4.66 19.93
C TRP A 349 6.54 -4.51 21.43
N ILE A 350 5.64 -5.01 22.26
CA ILE A 350 5.81 -5.06 23.72
C ILE A 350 7.08 -5.87 24.06
N ARG A 351 7.25 -7.04 23.45
CA ARG A 351 8.42 -7.92 23.66
C ARG A 351 9.75 -7.33 23.15
N LYS A 352 9.74 -6.29 22.33
CA LYS A 352 10.97 -5.53 22.02
C LYS A 352 11.54 -4.81 23.24
N ALA A 353 10.67 -4.25 24.10
CA ALA A 353 11.04 -3.47 25.27
C ALA A 353 11.00 -4.27 26.57
N VAL A 354 10.03 -5.17 26.73
CA VAL A 354 9.79 -5.92 27.98
C VAL A 354 10.21 -7.38 27.79
N LYS A 355 11.36 -7.76 28.38
CA LYS A 355 11.92 -9.13 28.34
C LYS A 355 11.49 -9.96 29.55
N THR A 356 11.06 -9.30 30.61
CA THR A 356 10.61 -9.92 31.86
C THR A 356 9.38 -10.79 31.63
N GLU A 357 9.51 -12.10 31.82
CA GLU A 357 8.45 -13.08 31.55
C GLU A 357 7.22 -12.92 32.48
N SER A 358 7.42 -12.39 33.70
CA SER A 358 6.34 -12.16 34.66
C SER A 358 5.38 -11.02 34.26
N CYS A 359 5.78 -10.14 33.33
CA CYS A 359 4.91 -9.10 32.81
C CYS A 359 4.07 -9.66 31.66
N ASP A 360 2.77 -9.81 31.87
CA ASP A 360 1.83 -10.30 30.87
C ASP A 360 1.63 -9.24 29.75
N PRO A 361 1.97 -9.54 28.49
CA PRO A 361 1.76 -8.62 27.38
C PRO A 361 0.29 -8.22 27.18
N ALA A 362 -0.66 -9.07 27.52
CA ALA A 362 -2.08 -8.76 27.38
C ALA A 362 -2.53 -7.66 28.35
N LEU A 363 -2.01 -7.68 29.59
CA LEU A 363 -2.28 -6.63 30.58
C LEU A 363 -1.60 -5.31 30.16
N ILE A 364 -0.38 -5.37 29.61
CA ILE A 364 0.30 -4.19 29.06
C ILE A 364 -0.48 -3.62 27.88
N ALA A 365 -0.95 -4.47 26.96
CA ALA A 365 -1.74 -4.05 25.81
C ALA A 365 -3.02 -3.32 26.26
N ALA A 366 -3.70 -3.80 27.29
CA ALA A 366 -4.95 -3.19 27.79
C ALA A 366 -4.79 -1.72 28.18
N ILE A 367 -3.65 -1.33 28.77
CA ILE A 367 -3.37 0.06 29.15
C ILE A 367 -2.87 0.94 27.98
N LEU A 368 -2.49 0.32 26.85
CA LEU A 368 -1.92 1.01 25.69
C LEU A 368 -2.96 1.37 24.62
N GLN A 369 -3.97 0.52 24.39
CA GLN A 369 -4.82 0.55 23.19
C GLN A 369 -5.38 1.94 22.88
N GLN A 370 -5.97 2.61 23.84
CA GLN A 370 -6.63 3.90 23.66
C GLN A 370 -5.66 5.08 23.43
N ARG A 371 -4.34 4.84 23.60
CA ARG A 371 -3.26 5.85 23.54
C ARG A 371 -2.20 5.51 22.52
N THR A 372 -2.42 4.47 21.73
CA THR A 372 -1.50 4.03 20.69
C THR A 372 -1.94 4.57 19.33
N GLU A 373 -1.08 5.31 18.69
CA GLU A 373 -1.29 5.81 17.34
C GLU A 373 -0.63 4.90 16.31
N LYS A 374 0.57 4.38 16.62
CA LYS A 374 1.31 3.41 15.83
C LYS A 374 1.88 2.32 16.74
N LEU A 375 1.91 1.09 16.24
CA LEU A 375 2.49 -0.01 17.02
C LEU A 375 3.98 0.19 17.31
N SER A 376 4.71 0.90 16.44
CA SER A 376 6.13 1.22 16.64
C SER A 376 6.40 2.13 17.84
N ASP A 377 5.39 2.88 18.32
CA ASP A 377 5.55 3.79 19.45
C ASP A 377 5.46 3.05 20.81
N ILE A 378 5.05 1.79 20.79
CA ILE A 378 4.85 0.97 21.99
C ILE A 378 6.17 0.77 22.77
N PRO A 379 7.28 0.34 22.16
CA PRO A 379 8.50 0.03 22.90
C PRO A 379 9.03 1.20 23.74
N GLU A 380 8.95 2.43 23.23
CA GLU A 380 9.49 3.62 23.89
C GLU A 380 8.77 3.95 25.20
N LYS A 381 7.52 3.46 25.37
CA LYS A 381 6.67 3.73 26.53
C LYS A 381 6.80 2.69 27.64
N LEU A 382 7.56 1.62 27.46
CA LEU A 382 7.48 0.42 28.29
C LEU A 382 8.79 0.03 29.00
N GLY A 383 9.89 0.73 28.74
CA GLY A 383 11.21 0.33 29.28
C GLY A 383 11.24 0.16 30.80
N PHE A 384 10.44 0.93 31.52
CA PHE A 384 10.34 0.84 32.98
C PHE A 384 9.73 -0.48 33.49
N PHE A 385 8.97 -1.22 32.69
CA PHE A 385 8.47 -2.54 33.09
C PHE A 385 9.58 -3.56 33.21
N ASP A 386 10.60 -3.46 32.37
CA ASP A 386 11.74 -4.37 32.41
C ASP A 386 12.77 -3.95 33.47
N THR A 387 13.10 -2.67 33.50
CA THR A 387 14.06 -2.12 34.44
C THR A 387 13.62 -0.75 34.93
N LEU A 388 13.55 -0.56 36.25
CA LEU A 388 13.28 0.75 36.83
C LEU A 388 14.39 1.72 36.44
N PRO A 389 14.09 2.80 35.69
CA PRO A 389 15.11 3.78 35.30
C PRO A 389 15.64 4.55 36.52
N GLU A 390 16.84 5.12 36.38
CA GLU A 390 17.27 6.14 37.33
C GLU A 390 16.45 7.42 37.14
N TYR A 391 15.93 7.95 38.22
CA TYR A 391 15.08 9.13 38.19
C TYR A 391 15.38 10.11 39.34
N ASP A 392 15.04 11.39 39.14
CA ASP A 392 15.20 12.44 40.13
C ASP A 392 14.00 12.47 41.11
N THR A 393 14.25 12.71 42.38
CA THR A 393 13.21 12.85 43.43
C THR A 393 12.27 14.02 43.14
N ALA A 394 12.68 15.01 42.36
CA ALA A 394 11.82 16.08 41.88
C ALA A 394 10.58 15.60 41.14
N LEU A 395 10.56 14.36 40.58
CA LEU A 395 9.38 13.75 39.95
C LEU A 395 8.24 13.51 40.95
N TYR A 396 8.53 13.39 42.25
CA TYR A 396 7.48 13.27 43.26
C TYR A 396 6.73 14.59 43.50
N VAL A 397 7.31 15.74 43.12
CA VAL A 397 6.67 17.03 43.29
C VAL A 397 5.55 17.23 42.26
N HIS A 398 4.31 17.31 42.73
CA HIS A 398 3.15 17.51 41.87
C HIS A 398 2.17 18.52 42.44
N LYS A 399 2.12 19.72 41.90
CA LYS A 399 1.36 20.87 42.39
C LYS A 399 -0.15 20.59 42.51
N LYS A 400 -0.73 19.91 41.51
CA LYS A 400 -2.18 19.60 41.49
C LYS A 400 -2.58 18.64 42.59
N SER A 401 -1.71 17.66 42.92
CA SER A 401 -1.93 16.68 44.00
C SER A 401 -1.49 17.24 45.37
N LYS A 402 -0.84 18.40 45.41
CA LYS A 402 -0.22 18.95 46.63
C LYS A 402 0.80 17.97 47.24
N CYS A 403 1.54 17.28 46.40
CA CYS A 403 2.60 16.36 46.78
C CYS A 403 3.96 17.03 46.61
N ASP A 404 4.77 17.01 47.67
CA ASP A 404 6.19 17.28 47.64
C ASP A 404 6.97 16.02 48.08
N GLU A 405 8.28 16.07 48.14
CA GLU A 405 9.14 14.96 48.50
C GLU A 405 8.85 14.42 49.93
N THR A 406 8.57 15.30 50.88
CA THR A 406 8.25 14.93 52.27
C THR A 406 6.93 14.20 52.34
N VAL A 407 5.91 14.70 51.66
CA VAL A 407 4.58 14.08 51.56
C VAL A 407 4.67 12.75 50.84
N ALA A 408 5.46 12.67 49.75
CA ALA A 408 5.70 11.43 49.00
C ALA A 408 6.33 10.35 49.89
N LEU A 409 7.37 10.71 50.67
CA LEU A 409 8.04 9.80 51.59
C LEU A 409 7.11 9.27 52.64
N ASP A 410 6.31 10.13 53.31
CA ASP A 410 5.32 9.74 54.31
C ASP A 410 4.28 8.77 53.70
N MET A 411 3.79 9.09 52.50
CA MET A 411 2.82 8.28 51.83
C MET A 411 3.37 6.91 51.43
N LEU A 412 4.56 6.81 50.84
CA LEU A 412 5.19 5.56 50.50
C LEU A 412 5.42 4.67 51.73
N LYS A 413 5.88 5.25 52.84
CA LYS A 413 6.06 4.53 54.11
C LYS A 413 4.74 3.94 54.62
N LYS A 414 3.63 4.65 54.47
CA LYS A 414 2.29 4.21 54.84
C LYS A 414 1.73 3.15 53.91
N MET A 415 2.00 3.30 52.59
CA MET A 415 1.47 2.36 51.58
C MET A 415 2.21 1.03 51.55
N ARG A 416 3.51 1.04 51.75
CA ARG A 416 4.37 -0.16 51.68
C ARG A 416 3.84 -1.35 52.52
N PRO A 417 3.53 -1.26 53.80
CA PRO A 417 3.01 -2.37 54.59
C PRO A 417 1.60 -2.77 54.20
N ARG A 418 0.75 -1.85 53.71
CA ARG A 418 -0.61 -2.13 53.27
C ARG A 418 -0.64 -2.96 51.99
N LEU A 419 0.18 -2.57 51.01
CA LEU A 419 0.37 -3.34 49.79
C LEU A 419 0.99 -4.72 50.09
N ALA A 420 1.93 -4.80 51.04
CA ALA A 420 2.50 -6.07 51.45
C ALA A 420 1.49 -7.03 52.10
N ALA A 421 0.40 -6.51 52.68
CA ALA A 421 -0.64 -7.31 53.30
C ALA A 421 -1.65 -7.93 52.29
N ILE A 422 -1.62 -7.52 51.02
CA ILE A 422 -2.48 -8.10 49.98
C ILE A 422 -2.03 -9.53 49.73
N THR A 423 -2.90 -10.50 49.93
CA THR A 423 -2.63 -11.93 49.75
C THR A 423 -2.88 -12.37 48.31
N ASP A 424 -3.97 -11.89 47.74
CA ASP A 424 -4.33 -12.13 46.34
C ASP A 424 -4.08 -10.85 45.52
N TRP A 425 -3.04 -10.85 44.67
CA TRP A 425 -2.56 -9.67 43.99
C TRP A 425 -3.32 -9.46 42.69
N THR A 426 -4.53 -8.96 42.78
CA THR A 426 -5.40 -8.59 41.66
C THR A 426 -5.43 -7.06 41.48
N GLU A 427 -5.83 -6.61 40.30
CA GLU A 427 -6.01 -5.18 40.02
C GLU A 427 -7.00 -4.54 40.98
N GLU A 428 -8.14 -5.22 41.28
CA GLU A 428 -9.15 -4.78 42.21
C GLU A 428 -8.59 -4.67 43.65
N ALA A 429 -7.83 -5.65 44.11
CA ALA A 429 -7.21 -5.61 45.44
C ALA A 429 -6.19 -4.46 45.60
N VAL A 430 -5.41 -4.22 44.57
CA VAL A 430 -4.45 -3.07 44.53
C VAL A 430 -5.22 -1.74 44.50
N HIS A 431 -6.26 -1.64 43.68
CA HIS A 431 -7.14 -0.47 43.61
C HIS A 431 -7.76 -0.15 44.96
N ASP A 432 -8.41 -1.15 45.59
CA ASP A 432 -9.08 -0.98 46.88
C ASP A 432 -8.12 -0.59 48.00
N CYS A 433 -6.91 -1.13 47.98
CA CYS A 433 -5.87 -0.75 48.93
C CYS A 433 -5.48 0.72 48.76
N LEU A 434 -5.24 1.21 47.51
CA LEU A 434 -4.84 2.60 47.27
C LEU A 434 -5.98 3.59 47.57
N ILE A 435 -7.19 3.31 47.07
CA ILE A 435 -8.37 4.17 47.27
C ILE A 435 -8.83 4.14 48.74
N GLY A 436 -8.89 2.96 49.36
CA GLY A 436 -9.26 2.79 50.76
C GLY A 436 -8.31 3.58 51.69
N THR A 437 -7.01 3.58 51.38
CA THR A 437 -6.04 4.37 52.14
C THR A 437 -6.29 5.86 51.97
N ALA A 438 -6.59 6.34 50.76
CA ALA A 438 -6.91 7.76 50.57
C ALA A 438 -8.16 8.17 51.36
N ALA A 439 -9.20 7.35 51.39
CA ALA A 439 -10.43 7.57 52.16
C ALA A 439 -10.16 7.60 53.67
N GLU A 440 -9.39 6.65 54.18
CA GLU A 440 -9.01 6.57 55.59
C GLU A 440 -8.22 7.81 56.06
N PHE A 441 -7.29 8.31 55.21
CA PHE A 441 -6.53 9.49 55.54
C PHE A 441 -7.23 10.80 55.20
N GLY A 442 -8.46 10.76 54.67
CA GLY A 442 -9.22 11.94 54.31
C GLY A 442 -8.57 12.80 53.25
N CYS A 443 -7.76 12.18 52.36
CA CYS A 443 -7.02 12.87 51.33
C CYS A 443 -7.53 12.51 49.92
N LYS A 444 -7.08 13.27 48.92
CA LYS A 444 -7.42 12.96 47.53
C LYS A 444 -6.66 11.72 47.05
N ASN A 445 -7.29 10.86 46.22
CA ASN A 445 -6.70 9.65 45.64
C ASN A 445 -5.35 9.96 44.96
N ALA A 446 -5.24 11.09 44.27
CA ALA A 446 -4.03 11.51 43.61
C ALA A 446 -2.82 11.69 44.56
N LEU A 447 -3.04 11.96 45.84
CA LEU A 447 -1.96 12.10 46.83
C LEU A 447 -1.34 10.74 47.20
N VAL A 448 -2.12 9.66 47.09
CA VAL A 448 -1.67 8.28 47.30
C VAL A 448 -1.10 7.72 46.01
N MET A 449 -1.83 7.87 44.91
CA MET A 449 -1.49 7.24 43.63
C MET A 449 -0.24 7.85 42.99
N TRP A 450 -0.01 9.17 43.12
CA TRP A 450 1.13 9.82 42.48
C TRP A 450 2.48 9.30 42.98
N PRO A 451 2.77 9.29 44.30
CA PRO A 451 4.03 8.76 44.81
C PRO A 451 4.25 7.28 44.46
N VAL A 452 3.21 6.46 44.56
CA VAL A 452 3.29 5.04 44.21
C VAL A 452 3.64 4.87 42.73
N ARG A 453 2.98 5.63 41.83
CA ARG A 453 3.25 5.55 40.39
C ARG A 453 4.69 5.93 40.07
N ILE A 454 5.18 7.03 40.63
CA ILE A 454 6.57 7.45 40.42
C ILE A 454 7.56 6.40 40.97
N ALA A 455 7.31 5.86 42.17
CA ALA A 455 8.20 4.84 42.77
C ALA A 455 8.31 3.59 41.89
N VAL A 456 7.20 3.15 41.29
CA VAL A 456 7.16 1.90 40.51
C VAL A 456 7.56 2.06 39.04
N SER A 457 7.49 3.28 38.49
CA SER A 457 7.82 3.54 37.07
C SER A 457 9.07 4.37 36.87
N GLY A 458 9.41 5.30 37.76
CA GLY A 458 10.44 6.31 37.56
C GLY A 458 10.11 7.35 36.47
N GLU A 459 8.85 7.43 36.03
CA GLU A 459 8.43 8.20 34.86
C GLU A 459 7.33 9.23 35.23
N ALA A 460 7.47 10.44 34.67
CA ALA A 460 6.45 11.48 34.83
C ALA A 460 5.15 11.16 34.09
N VAL A 461 5.26 10.48 32.96
CA VAL A 461 4.14 10.07 32.10
C VAL A 461 4.23 8.58 31.83
N THR A 462 3.15 7.86 32.13
CA THR A 462 3.06 6.42 31.96
C THR A 462 1.80 6.03 31.19
N PRO A 463 1.78 4.89 30.48
CA PRO A 463 0.60 4.43 29.75
C PRO A 463 -0.57 4.06 30.68
N GLY A 464 -0.27 3.59 31.92
CA GLY A 464 -1.24 3.26 32.96
C GLY A 464 -1.08 4.10 34.22
N GLY A 465 -2.00 3.98 35.16
CA GLY A 465 -1.93 4.54 36.49
C GLY A 465 -1.14 3.66 37.46
N ALA A 466 -1.13 4.06 38.76
CA ALA A 466 -0.44 3.31 39.80
C ALA A 466 -1.00 1.89 39.97
N VAL A 467 -2.34 1.73 39.85
CA VAL A 467 -3.02 0.46 40.04
C VAL A 467 -2.58 -0.57 39.02
N GLU A 468 -2.75 -0.21 37.74
CA GLU A 468 -2.46 -1.09 36.61
C GLU A 468 -0.96 -1.44 36.55
N ILE A 469 -0.08 -0.47 36.78
CA ILE A 469 1.37 -0.70 36.79
C ILE A 469 1.76 -1.64 37.91
N CYS A 470 1.27 -1.45 39.14
CA CYS A 470 1.53 -2.34 40.27
C CYS A 470 1.01 -3.75 40.03
N HIS A 471 -0.18 -3.87 39.40
CA HIS A 471 -0.76 -5.15 39.06
C HIS A 471 0.14 -5.93 38.04
N ILE A 472 0.57 -5.25 36.97
CA ILE A 472 1.41 -5.83 35.91
C ILE A 472 2.79 -6.23 36.44
N LEU A 473 3.43 -5.39 37.26
CA LEU A 473 4.75 -5.69 37.88
C LEU A 473 4.69 -6.87 38.87
N GLY A 474 3.51 -7.12 39.44
CA GLY A 474 3.35 -8.08 40.50
C GLY A 474 3.83 -7.57 41.87
N ARG A 475 3.44 -8.31 42.92
CA ARG A 475 3.67 -7.92 44.32
C ARG A 475 5.16 -7.71 44.64
N THR A 476 6.00 -8.67 44.29
CA THR A 476 7.44 -8.65 44.65
C THR A 476 8.16 -7.45 44.10
N GLU A 477 8.02 -7.22 42.78
CA GLU A 477 8.69 -6.10 42.12
C GLU A 477 8.12 -4.75 42.54
N THR A 478 6.80 -4.64 42.72
CA THR A 478 6.15 -3.43 43.23
C THR A 478 6.72 -3.01 44.60
N LEU A 479 6.80 -3.97 45.55
CA LEU A 479 7.32 -3.67 46.88
C LEU A 479 8.82 -3.29 46.86
N ALA A 480 9.62 -3.98 46.04
CA ALA A 480 11.04 -3.68 45.88
C ALA A 480 11.29 -2.26 45.32
N ARG A 481 10.45 -1.84 44.34
CA ARG A 481 10.54 -0.47 43.78
C ARG A 481 10.07 0.62 44.75
N ILE A 482 9.04 0.34 45.55
CA ILE A 482 8.60 1.25 46.60
C ILE A 482 9.71 1.40 47.66
N ASP A 483 10.36 0.30 48.08
CA ASP A 483 11.49 0.37 49.03
C ASP A 483 12.66 1.24 48.48
N LYS A 484 13.01 1.09 47.19
CA LYS A 484 13.98 1.97 46.51
C LYS A 484 13.56 3.44 46.47
N GLY A 485 12.26 3.72 46.23
CA GLY A 485 11.71 5.06 46.25
C GLY A 485 11.82 5.73 47.64
N ILE A 486 11.57 4.97 48.70
CA ILE A 486 11.74 5.41 50.10
C ILE A 486 13.21 5.72 50.33
N GLU A 487 14.14 4.83 50.01
CA GLU A 487 15.59 5.03 50.16
C GLU A 487 16.11 6.27 49.44
N LYS A 488 15.56 6.58 48.23
CA LYS A 488 15.94 7.78 47.48
C LYS A 488 15.47 9.07 48.17
N LEU A 489 14.29 9.07 48.75
CA LEU A 489 13.70 10.23 49.42
C LEU A 489 14.27 10.46 50.84
N GLU A 490 14.94 9.47 51.43
CA GLU A 490 15.61 9.58 52.74
C GLU A 490 17.03 10.15 52.65
N LYS A 491 17.62 10.19 51.45
CA LYS A 491 18.94 10.75 51.17
C LYS A 491 18.87 12.25 50.96
#